data_0fa133f88299c7dfb1c56920113da2de
#
_entry.id   0fa133f88299c7dfb1c56920113da2de
#
_cell.length_a   1.000
_cell.length_b   1.000
_cell.length_c   1.000
_cell.angle_alpha   90.00
_cell.angle_beta   90.00
_cell.angle_gamma   90.00
#
_symmetry.space_group_name_H-M   'P 1'
#
loop_
_entity.id
_entity.type
_entity.pdbx_description
1 polymer ?
#
loop_
_entity_poly.entity_id
_entity_poly.type
_entity_poly.pdbx_seq_one_letter_code
_entity_poly.pdbx_strand_id
1 'polypeptide(L)'
;WMVGDRRFDMEGAKKVGIGAIGAGYGYGSREELMNSGCDVYCETVEDIIRHLCPGEEAVPGAFLSIEGMDGSGKTTQMAAMEDALDRWGFEVIRSREPGGCPISEKIRALLLDPENKAMDETTEAILYAAARAQHVRQVIRPALKAGKTVLCDRFVDSSVAYQGGGRQLGVDTVLNINRPAVDGTMPMLTVYLDIDREAALRRRAASSQLDRIEQADDAFRTRTEAAYHELIRREPERFIVVDAAKPAEEVSRDMTEKVIQRLMEAEA
;
A
#
# COMPACT_ATOMS: atom_id res chain seq x y z
N TRP A 1 -4.08 -14.37 30.48
CA TRP A 1 -3.42 -13.10 30.75
C TRP A 1 -4.42 -11.95 30.81
N MET A 2 -4.13 -10.99 31.69
CA MET A 2 -4.79 -9.68 31.69
C MET A 2 -3.83 -8.66 31.10
N VAL A 3 -4.29 -7.89 30.13
CA VAL A 3 -3.53 -6.74 29.59
C VAL A 3 -4.19 -5.47 30.09
N GLY A 4 -3.44 -4.58 30.73
CA GLY A 4 -3.99 -3.35 31.28
C GLY A 4 -2.93 -2.29 31.49
N ASP A 5 -3.37 -1.04 31.62
CA ASP A 5 -2.50 0.12 31.74
C ASP A 5 -2.60 0.80 33.15
N ARG A 6 -3.33 0.20 34.09
CA ARG A 6 -3.52 0.73 35.42
C ARG A 6 -3.30 -0.33 36.49
N ARG A 7 -2.97 0.12 37.71
CA ARG A 7 -2.77 -0.75 38.88
C ARG A 7 -3.94 -1.71 39.14
N PHE A 8 -5.16 -1.28 38.88
CA PHE A 8 -6.37 -2.08 39.11
C PHE A 8 -6.45 -3.31 38.22
N ASP A 9 -5.90 -3.24 37.00
CA ASP A 9 -5.82 -4.36 36.06
C ASP A 9 -4.85 -5.41 36.62
N MET A 10 -3.70 -4.96 37.09
CA MET A 10 -2.66 -5.82 37.69
C MET A 10 -3.17 -6.50 39.00
N GLU A 11 -3.77 -5.72 39.89
CA GLU A 11 -4.37 -6.23 41.13
C GLU A 11 -5.53 -7.21 40.84
N GLY A 12 -6.33 -6.92 39.81
CA GLY A 12 -7.42 -7.80 39.34
C GLY A 12 -6.90 -9.14 38.84
N ALA A 13 -5.88 -9.13 37.98
CA ALA A 13 -5.23 -10.35 37.46
C ALA A 13 -4.70 -11.23 38.62
N LYS A 14 -4.02 -10.62 39.60
CA LYS A 14 -3.52 -11.35 40.78
C LYS A 14 -4.62 -11.99 41.63
N LYS A 15 -5.74 -11.30 41.82
CA LYS A 15 -6.88 -11.83 42.60
C LYS A 15 -7.48 -13.09 41.97
N VAL A 16 -7.46 -13.21 40.65
CA VAL A 16 -8.00 -14.38 39.94
C VAL A 16 -6.92 -15.37 39.52
N GLY A 17 -5.65 -15.10 39.83
CA GLY A 17 -4.53 -16.02 39.58
C GLY A 17 -4.11 -16.15 38.12
N ILE A 18 -4.27 -15.09 37.31
CA ILE A 18 -3.80 -15.05 35.93
C ILE A 18 -2.60 -14.09 35.79
N GLY A 19 -1.82 -14.27 34.74
CA GLY A 19 -0.70 -13.40 34.42
C GLY A 19 -1.16 -11.98 34.08
N ALA A 20 -0.34 -10.98 34.41
CA ALA A 20 -0.59 -9.57 34.19
C ALA A 20 0.45 -8.93 33.30
N ILE A 21 0.02 -8.35 32.16
CA ILE A 21 0.84 -7.57 31.23
C ILE A 21 0.50 -6.10 31.38
N GLY A 22 1.50 -5.29 31.73
CA GLY A 22 1.39 -3.84 31.81
C GLY A 22 1.64 -3.18 30.48
N ALA A 23 0.65 -2.42 29.95
CA ALA A 23 0.73 -1.68 28.70
C ALA A 23 1.32 -0.29 28.93
N GLY A 24 2.58 -0.08 28.49
CA GLY A 24 3.33 1.15 28.73
C GLY A 24 2.90 2.36 27.89
N TYR A 25 2.08 2.15 26.90
CA TYR A 25 1.47 3.19 26.06
C TYR A 25 0.14 3.74 26.62
N GLY A 26 -0.29 3.26 27.79
CA GLY A 26 -1.50 3.71 28.49
C GLY A 26 -1.25 4.82 29.50
N TYR A 27 -2.17 4.97 30.44
CA TYR A 27 -2.16 6.06 31.43
C TYR A 27 -1.30 5.80 32.68
N GLY A 28 -1.00 4.53 32.97
CA GLY A 28 -0.21 4.16 34.16
C GLY A 28 1.29 4.31 33.94
N SER A 29 2.03 4.70 34.95
CA SER A 29 3.49 4.70 34.88
C SER A 29 4.04 3.27 35.02
N ARG A 30 5.23 3.03 34.47
CA ARG A 30 5.94 1.75 34.60
C ARG A 30 6.09 1.35 36.07
N GLU A 31 6.40 2.34 36.94
CA GLU A 31 6.56 2.12 38.38
C GLU A 31 5.24 1.71 39.05
N GLU A 32 4.11 2.35 38.69
CA GLU A 32 2.77 1.98 39.17
C GLU A 32 2.43 0.53 38.80
N LEU A 33 2.62 0.15 37.53
CA LEU A 33 2.29 -1.18 37.04
C LEU A 33 3.16 -2.26 37.71
N MET A 34 4.47 -2.05 37.73
CA MET A 34 5.41 -3.01 38.37
C MET A 34 5.15 -3.20 39.85
N ASN A 35 4.89 -2.12 40.60
CA ASN A 35 4.58 -2.18 42.04
C ASN A 35 3.22 -2.83 42.32
N SER A 36 2.30 -2.81 41.36
CA SER A 36 0.97 -3.43 41.46
C SER A 36 0.93 -4.89 41.01
N GLY A 37 2.09 -5.44 40.64
CA GLY A 37 2.25 -6.87 40.31
C GLY A 37 2.13 -7.22 38.85
N CYS A 38 2.52 -6.32 37.98
CA CYS A 38 2.77 -6.62 36.56
C CYS A 38 3.85 -7.72 36.47
N ASP A 39 3.55 -8.80 35.73
CA ASP A 39 4.51 -9.86 35.49
C ASP A 39 5.42 -9.50 34.29
N VAL A 40 4.87 -8.83 33.30
CA VAL A 40 5.57 -8.38 32.08
C VAL A 40 5.14 -6.97 31.73
N TYR A 41 6.10 -6.07 31.54
CA TYR A 41 5.86 -4.72 31.06
C TYR A 41 6.22 -4.61 29.58
N CYS A 42 5.27 -4.17 28.76
CA CYS A 42 5.39 -4.00 27.34
C CYS A 42 5.26 -2.52 26.96
N GLU A 43 6.23 -1.98 26.24
CA GLU A 43 6.20 -0.58 25.80
C GLU A 43 5.28 -0.39 24.59
N THR A 44 5.12 -1.44 23.76
CA THR A 44 4.34 -1.43 22.53
C THR A 44 3.35 -2.60 22.48
N VAL A 45 2.39 -2.52 21.57
CA VAL A 45 1.46 -3.64 21.30
C VAL A 45 2.22 -4.85 20.75
N GLU A 46 3.26 -4.62 19.94
CA GLU A 46 4.10 -5.68 19.38
C GLU A 46 4.82 -6.47 20.47
N ASP A 47 5.23 -5.82 21.56
CA ASP A 47 5.84 -6.51 22.71
C ASP A 47 4.84 -7.43 23.39
N ILE A 48 3.57 -7.01 23.48
CA ILE A 48 2.48 -7.83 24.02
C ILE A 48 2.25 -9.05 23.15
N ILE A 49 2.12 -8.85 21.82
CA ILE A 49 1.94 -9.94 20.85
C ILE A 49 3.11 -10.92 20.94
N ARG A 50 4.34 -10.42 20.93
CA ARG A 50 5.56 -11.25 21.04
C ARG A 50 5.59 -12.07 22.33
N HIS A 51 5.04 -11.53 23.42
CA HIS A 51 4.98 -12.25 24.69
C HIS A 51 3.87 -13.30 24.72
N LEU A 52 2.70 -12.99 24.17
CA LEU A 52 1.55 -13.89 24.18
C LEU A 52 1.67 -15.01 23.14
N CYS A 53 2.36 -14.76 22.04
CA CYS A 53 2.54 -15.68 20.91
C CYS A 53 4.04 -15.97 20.67
N PRO A 54 4.77 -16.55 21.68
CA PRO A 54 6.18 -16.83 21.52
C PRO A 54 6.38 -17.95 20.47
N GLY A 55 6.95 -17.60 19.33
CA GLY A 55 7.22 -18.53 18.24
C GLY A 55 6.37 -18.31 16.97
N GLU A 56 5.45 -17.38 16.95
CA GLU A 56 4.91 -16.87 15.71
C GLU A 56 5.99 -16.02 15.03
N GLU A 57 6.35 -16.39 13.80
CA GLU A 57 7.17 -15.51 12.94
C GLU A 57 6.44 -14.15 12.87
N ALA A 58 7.21 -13.07 12.91
CA ALA A 58 6.65 -11.72 12.76
C ALA A 58 5.61 -11.75 11.64
N VAL A 59 4.40 -11.24 11.93
CA VAL A 59 3.31 -11.18 10.95
C VAL A 59 3.89 -10.67 9.65
N PRO A 60 3.78 -11.40 8.53
CA PRO A 60 4.37 -10.96 7.28
C PRO A 60 3.82 -9.57 6.96
N GLY A 61 4.70 -8.63 6.70
CA GLY A 61 4.28 -7.27 6.39
C GLY A 61 3.26 -7.25 5.26
N ALA A 62 2.27 -6.40 5.32
CA ALA A 62 1.26 -6.25 4.27
C ALA A 62 1.83 -5.52 3.06
N PHE A 63 1.47 -5.94 1.85
CA PHE A 63 1.78 -5.19 0.64
C PHE A 63 0.51 -4.56 0.08
N LEU A 64 0.47 -3.24 0.05
CA LEU A 64 -0.65 -2.43 -0.41
C LEU A 64 -0.22 -1.58 -1.61
N SER A 65 -1.07 -1.45 -2.62
CA SER A 65 -0.87 -0.47 -3.70
C SER A 65 -2.04 0.49 -3.80
N ILE A 66 -1.75 1.74 -4.20
CA ILE A 66 -2.77 2.73 -4.53
C ILE A 66 -2.69 3.03 -6.02
N GLU A 67 -3.80 2.81 -6.70
CA GLU A 67 -3.95 2.94 -8.14
C GLU A 67 -5.00 4.00 -8.49
N GLY A 68 -5.02 4.40 -9.73
CA GLY A 68 -5.99 5.36 -10.27
C GLY A 68 -5.39 6.23 -11.35
N MET A 69 -6.24 6.90 -12.12
CA MET A 69 -5.83 7.83 -13.18
C MET A 69 -5.06 9.03 -12.63
N ASP A 70 -4.32 9.72 -13.50
CA ASP A 70 -3.63 10.96 -13.10
C ASP A 70 -4.68 12.04 -12.76
N GLY A 71 -4.47 12.70 -11.62
CA GLY A 71 -5.45 13.63 -11.05
C GLY A 71 -6.46 13.01 -10.09
N SER A 72 -6.41 11.67 -9.84
CA SER A 72 -7.31 11.01 -8.87
C SER A 72 -6.99 11.34 -7.41
N GLY A 73 -5.86 12.02 -7.11
CA GLY A 73 -5.50 12.40 -5.76
C GLY A 73 -4.59 11.40 -5.03
N LYS A 74 -3.96 10.46 -5.74
CA LYS A 74 -3.07 9.43 -5.15
C LYS A 74 -2.09 9.97 -4.13
N THR A 75 -1.36 11.04 -4.46
CA THR A 75 -0.33 11.61 -3.56
C THR A 75 -0.89 12.02 -2.21
N THR A 76 -2.08 12.64 -2.20
CA THR A 76 -2.78 13.02 -0.96
C THR A 76 -3.22 11.81 -0.18
N GLN A 77 -3.78 10.82 -0.87
CA GLN A 77 -4.29 9.60 -0.24
C GLN A 77 -3.18 8.67 0.25
N MET A 78 -2.02 8.66 -0.41
CA MET A 78 -0.82 7.97 0.07
C MET A 78 -0.37 8.49 1.44
N ALA A 79 -0.32 9.82 1.63
CA ALA A 79 0.05 10.40 2.91
C ALA A 79 -0.99 10.08 4.01
N ALA A 80 -2.28 10.20 3.69
CA ALA A 80 -3.34 9.88 4.64
C ALA A 80 -3.37 8.40 5.05
N MET A 81 -3.08 7.49 4.11
CA MET A 81 -3.00 6.06 4.39
C MET A 81 -1.78 5.73 5.23
N GLU A 82 -0.60 6.29 4.93
CA GLU A 82 0.61 6.15 5.73
C GLU A 82 0.35 6.56 7.19
N ASP A 83 -0.17 7.78 7.41
CA ASP A 83 -0.51 8.29 8.75
C ASP A 83 -1.55 7.40 9.47
N ALA A 84 -2.48 6.80 8.73
CA ALA A 84 -3.47 5.91 9.32
C ALA A 84 -2.85 4.57 9.74
N LEU A 85 -2.06 3.95 8.88
CA LEU A 85 -1.37 2.70 9.17
C LEU A 85 -0.41 2.84 10.35
N ASP A 86 0.36 3.95 10.41
CA ASP A 86 1.27 4.25 11.53
C ASP A 86 0.49 4.35 12.86
N ARG A 87 -0.69 4.98 12.87
CA ARG A 87 -1.56 5.04 14.06
C ARG A 87 -2.09 3.67 14.49
N TRP A 88 -2.19 2.73 13.58
CA TRP A 88 -2.57 1.35 13.87
C TRP A 88 -1.38 0.44 14.21
N GLY A 89 -0.16 1.02 14.29
CA GLY A 89 1.05 0.32 14.72
C GLY A 89 1.80 -0.40 13.59
N PHE A 90 1.43 -0.20 12.32
CA PHE A 90 2.17 -0.77 11.21
C PHE A 90 3.44 0.03 10.93
N GLU A 91 4.57 -0.62 10.79
CA GLU A 91 5.80 0.02 10.30
C GLU A 91 5.73 0.15 8.78
N VAL A 92 5.48 1.35 8.26
CA VAL A 92 5.22 1.60 6.84
C VAL A 92 6.48 1.96 6.07
N ILE A 93 6.69 1.30 4.94
CA ILE A 93 7.65 1.68 3.89
C ILE A 93 6.88 2.23 2.71
N ARG A 94 6.93 3.55 2.52
CA ARG A 94 6.35 4.19 1.36
C ARG A 94 7.25 4.07 0.14
N SER A 95 6.68 3.66 -1.00
CA SER A 95 7.39 3.52 -2.26
C SER A 95 6.51 3.90 -3.46
N ARG A 96 7.06 3.81 -4.68
CA ARG A 96 6.32 4.09 -5.92
C ARG A 96 6.89 3.35 -7.11
N GLU A 97 6.09 3.17 -8.16
CA GLU A 97 6.53 2.67 -9.46
C GLU A 97 6.10 3.58 -10.63
N PRO A 98 6.90 3.64 -11.72
CA PRO A 98 8.26 3.11 -11.80
C PRO A 98 9.20 3.90 -10.89
N GLY A 99 10.19 3.22 -10.28
CA GLY A 99 11.14 3.85 -9.35
C GLY A 99 11.32 3.07 -8.06
N GLY A 100 11.51 3.80 -6.96
CA GLY A 100 11.64 3.23 -5.60
C GLY A 100 13.03 2.71 -5.24
N CYS A 101 13.96 2.59 -6.19
CA CYS A 101 15.36 2.26 -5.93
C CYS A 101 16.28 2.80 -7.03
N PRO A 102 17.60 2.94 -6.80
CA PRO A 102 18.49 3.69 -7.69
C PRO A 102 18.51 3.25 -9.17
N ILE A 103 18.43 1.94 -9.43
CA ILE A 103 18.37 1.43 -10.80
C ILE A 103 17.01 1.70 -11.42
N SER A 104 15.94 1.46 -10.69
CA SER A 104 14.56 1.71 -11.15
C SER A 104 14.31 3.19 -11.41
N GLU A 105 14.93 4.11 -10.65
CA GLU A 105 14.87 5.55 -10.92
C GLU A 105 15.56 5.93 -12.25
N LYS A 106 16.65 5.27 -12.62
CA LYS A 106 17.27 5.48 -13.95
C LYS A 106 16.36 5.00 -15.08
N ILE A 107 15.67 3.86 -14.90
CA ILE A 107 14.70 3.36 -15.87
C ILE A 107 13.49 4.31 -15.94
N ARG A 108 13.02 4.83 -14.78
CA ARG A 108 11.96 5.84 -14.72
C ARG A 108 12.32 7.07 -15.57
N ALA A 109 13.55 7.56 -15.45
CA ALA A 109 13.99 8.71 -16.23
C ALA A 109 13.85 8.45 -17.74
N LEU A 110 14.23 7.26 -18.22
CA LEU A 110 14.02 6.88 -19.62
C LEU A 110 12.54 6.80 -20.01
N LEU A 111 11.72 6.21 -19.15
CA LEU A 111 10.28 5.98 -19.42
C LEU A 111 9.48 7.28 -19.51
N LEU A 112 9.80 8.26 -18.67
CA LEU A 112 9.01 9.49 -18.52
C LEU A 112 9.53 10.66 -19.35
N ASP A 113 10.75 10.55 -19.92
CA ASP A 113 11.38 11.59 -20.73
C ASP A 113 10.54 11.88 -21.99
N PRO A 114 10.02 13.13 -22.15
CA PRO A 114 9.25 13.51 -23.32
C PRO A 114 10.01 13.43 -24.65
N GLU A 115 11.35 13.41 -24.63
CA GLU A 115 12.17 13.27 -25.83
C GLU A 115 12.16 11.84 -26.39
N ASN A 116 11.84 10.85 -25.59
CA ASN A 116 11.79 9.43 -25.97
C ASN A 116 10.49 9.03 -26.69
N LYS A 117 9.96 9.90 -27.58
CA LYS A 117 8.69 9.68 -28.30
C LYS A 117 8.70 8.46 -29.22
N ALA A 118 9.88 8.06 -29.69
CA ALA A 118 10.07 6.91 -30.57
C ALA A 118 10.11 5.57 -29.81
N MET A 119 9.91 5.56 -28.47
CA MET A 119 9.90 4.32 -27.68
C MET A 119 8.71 3.45 -28.13
N ASP A 120 9.02 2.23 -28.57
CA ASP A 120 8.03 1.21 -28.93
C ASP A 120 7.25 0.76 -27.69
N GLU A 121 5.97 0.42 -27.86
CA GLU A 121 5.07 0.06 -26.75
C GLU A 121 5.53 -1.20 -26.01
N THR A 122 6.12 -2.18 -26.74
CA THR A 122 6.66 -3.39 -26.12
C THR A 122 7.92 -3.07 -25.31
N THR A 123 8.79 -2.19 -25.83
CA THR A 123 9.96 -1.70 -25.11
C THR A 123 9.53 -0.97 -23.83
N GLU A 124 8.51 -0.13 -23.92
CA GLU A 124 7.91 0.55 -22.75
C GLU A 124 7.48 -0.46 -21.69
N ALA A 125 6.67 -1.46 -22.08
CA ALA A 125 6.17 -2.49 -21.15
C ALA A 125 7.30 -3.30 -20.49
N ILE A 126 8.33 -3.67 -21.24
CA ILE A 126 9.49 -4.41 -20.75
C ILE A 126 10.32 -3.54 -19.77
N LEU A 127 10.49 -2.26 -20.05
CA LEU A 127 11.20 -1.34 -19.14
C LEU A 127 10.44 -1.13 -17.82
N TYR A 128 9.10 -1.03 -17.86
CA TYR A 128 8.30 -1.03 -16.61
C TYR A 128 8.50 -2.31 -15.82
N ALA A 129 8.48 -3.47 -16.47
CA ALA A 129 8.71 -4.75 -15.82
C ALA A 129 10.14 -4.86 -15.27
N ALA A 130 11.15 -4.37 -16.00
CA ALA A 130 12.55 -4.36 -15.52
C ALA A 130 12.74 -3.49 -14.27
N ALA A 131 12.12 -2.28 -14.25
CA ALA A 131 12.12 -1.41 -13.08
C ALA A 131 11.46 -2.12 -11.88
N ARG A 132 10.31 -2.77 -12.10
CA ARG A 132 9.58 -3.53 -11.09
C ARG A 132 10.38 -4.69 -10.55
N ALA A 133 11.03 -5.48 -11.40
CA ALA A 133 11.85 -6.61 -10.98
C ALA A 133 12.95 -6.20 -9.99
N GLN A 134 13.60 -5.06 -10.25
CA GLN A 134 14.62 -4.51 -9.36
C GLN A 134 13.99 -4.02 -8.05
N HIS A 135 12.88 -3.28 -8.13
CA HIS A 135 12.17 -2.72 -6.97
C HIS A 135 11.64 -3.82 -6.04
N VAL A 136 11.00 -4.84 -6.58
CA VAL A 136 10.50 -5.99 -5.82
C VAL A 136 11.60 -6.66 -5.02
N ARG A 137 12.75 -6.94 -5.66
CA ARG A 137 13.85 -7.66 -5.00
C ARG A 137 14.64 -6.80 -4.03
N GLN A 138 14.80 -5.52 -4.31
CA GLN A 138 15.65 -4.63 -3.53
C GLN A 138 14.91 -3.94 -2.37
N VAL A 139 13.61 -3.69 -2.51
CA VAL A 139 12.82 -2.90 -1.54
C VAL A 139 11.65 -3.69 -0.98
N ILE A 140 10.71 -4.14 -1.85
CA ILE A 140 9.44 -4.69 -1.38
C ILE A 140 9.65 -5.97 -0.58
N ARG A 141 10.30 -6.98 -1.15
CA ARG A 141 10.53 -8.27 -0.46
C ARG A 141 11.32 -8.16 0.83
N PRO A 142 12.44 -7.39 0.89
CA PRO A 142 13.15 -7.21 2.14
C PRO A 142 12.30 -6.54 3.22
N ALA A 143 11.48 -5.55 2.86
CA ALA A 143 10.56 -4.89 3.80
C ALA A 143 9.51 -5.87 4.33
N LEU A 144 8.83 -6.60 3.46
CA LEU A 144 7.83 -7.61 3.85
C LEU A 144 8.44 -8.71 4.72
N LYS A 145 9.65 -9.18 4.38
CA LYS A 145 10.37 -10.17 5.19
C LYS A 145 10.75 -9.64 6.58
N ALA A 146 10.94 -8.33 6.71
CA ALA A 146 11.19 -7.67 7.99
C ALA A 146 9.90 -7.35 8.77
N GLY A 147 8.74 -7.83 8.33
CA GLY A 147 7.45 -7.56 8.97
C GLY A 147 6.89 -6.16 8.68
N LYS A 148 7.49 -5.39 7.76
CA LYS A 148 7.06 -4.02 7.46
C LYS A 148 5.95 -4.01 6.41
N THR A 149 5.02 -3.08 6.53
CA THR A 149 3.99 -2.83 5.53
C THR A 149 4.55 -1.97 4.40
N VAL A 150 4.41 -2.43 3.16
CA VAL A 150 4.79 -1.65 1.98
C VAL A 150 3.55 -0.98 1.40
N LEU A 151 3.56 0.34 1.32
CA LEU A 151 2.54 1.16 0.67
C LEU A 151 3.12 1.75 -0.62
N CYS A 152 2.66 1.27 -1.78
CA CYS A 152 3.22 1.62 -3.09
C CYS A 152 2.27 2.47 -3.92
N ASP A 153 2.73 3.63 -4.40
CA ASP A 153 2.04 4.42 -5.41
C ASP A 153 2.26 3.77 -6.78
N ARG A 154 1.24 3.10 -7.29
CA ARG A 154 1.23 2.25 -8.47
C ARG A 154 2.05 0.97 -8.33
N PHE A 155 1.57 -0.09 -8.99
CA PHE A 155 2.29 -1.36 -9.15
C PHE A 155 1.93 -2.01 -10.50
N VAL A 156 1.88 -3.33 -10.57
CA VAL A 156 1.63 -4.08 -11.80
C VAL A 156 0.30 -3.74 -12.47
N ASP A 157 -0.72 -3.39 -11.70
CA ASP A 157 -2.05 -3.02 -12.19
C ASP A 157 -1.98 -1.78 -13.09
N SER A 158 -1.13 -0.79 -12.74
CA SER A 158 -0.82 0.33 -13.64
C SER A 158 -0.25 -0.15 -14.99
N SER A 159 0.70 -1.09 -15.01
CA SER A 159 1.25 -1.59 -16.28
C SER A 159 0.20 -2.30 -17.12
N VAL A 160 -0.65 -3.11 -16.49
CA VAL A 160 -1.75 -3.79 -17.20
C VAL A 160 -2.75 -2.78 -17.77
N ALA A 161 -3.09 -1.74 -17.00
CA ALA A 161 -4.02 -0.72 -17.47
C ALA A 161 -3.41 0.16 -18.58
N TYR A 162 -2.20 0.68 -18.38
CA TYR A 162 -1.57 1.63 -19.30
C TYR A 162 -0.98 0.94 -20.52
N GLN A 163 -0.16 -0.11 -20.35
CA GLN A 163 0.46 -0.80 -21.48
C GLN A 163 -0.48 -1.85 -22.08
N GLY A 164 -1.19 -2.60 -21.25
CA GLY A 164 -2.14 -3.61 -21.72
C GLY A 164 -3.36 -3.02 -22.40
N GLY A 165 -4.07 -2.13 -21.71
CA GLY A 165 -5.26 -1.43 -22.22
C GLY A 165 -4.90 -0.22 -23.09
N GLY A 166 -4.23 0.76 -22.50
CA GLY A 166 -3.92 2.04 -23.15
C GLY A 166 -3.14 1.88 -24.46
N ARG A 167 -1.98 1.18 -24.44
CA ARG A 167 -1.15 0.86 -25.61
C ARG A 167 -1.69 -0.31 -26.43
N GLN A 168 -2.75 -0.98 -25.99
CA GLN A 168 -3.39 -2.10 -26.69
C GLN A 168 -2.48 -3.34 -26.88
N LEU A 169 -1.48 -3.53 -26.01
CA LEU A 169 -0.67 -4.75 -26.02
C LEU A 169 -1.45 -5.99 -25.53
N GLY A 170 -2.60 -5.78 -24.91
CA GLY A 170 -3.44 -6.82 -24.32
C GLY A 170 -3.07 -7.09 -22.85
N VAL A 171 -4.12 -7.26 -22.02
CA VAL A 171 -4.01 -7.50 -20.57
C VAL A 171 -3.12 -8.71 -20.28
N ASP A 172 -3.40 -9.84 -20.91
CA ASP A 172 -2.68 -11.10 -20.66
C ASP A 172 -1.22 -11.04 -21.12
N THR A 173 -0.92 -10.31 -22.21
CA THR A 173 0.46 -10.08 -22.68
C THR A 173 1.26 -9.34 -21.61
N VAL A 174 0.71 -8.25 -21.07
CA VAL A 174 1.41 -7.44 -20.07
C VAL A 174 1.52 -8.18 -18.73
N LEU A 175 0.52 -8.96 -18.32
CA LEU A 175 0.63 -9.85 -17.16
C LEU A 175 1.78 -10.86 -17.35
N ASN A 176 1.91 -11.49 -18.52
CA ASN A 176 2.99 -12.44 -18.80
C ASN A 176 4.37 -11.77 -18.80
N ILE A 177 4.51 -10.55 -19.35
CA ILE A 177 5.76 -9.76 -19.27
C ILE A 177 6.13 -9.49 -17.80
N ASN A 178 5.16 -9.19 -16.95
CA ASN A 178 5.38 -8.85 -15.54
C ASN A 178 5.53 -10.07 -14.62
N ARG A 179 5.11 -11.25 -15.02
CA ARG A 179 5.16 -12.45 -14.20
C ARG A 179 6.54 -12.72 -13.55
N PRO A 180 7.67 -12.70 -14.29
CA PRO A 180 9.00 -12.85 -13.69
C PRO A 180 9.44 -11.63 -12.87
N ALA A 181 8.88 -10.45 -13.12
CA ALA A 181 9.20 -9.23 -12.38
C ALA A 181 8.58 -9.22 -11.00
N VAL A 182 7.30 -9.56 -10.89
CA VAL A 182 6.59 -9.66 -9.60
C VAL A 182 7.01 -10.91 -8.84
N ASP A 183 7.27 -12.03 -9.52
CA ASP A 183 7.77 -13.28 -8.95
C ASP A 183 6.96 -13.71 -7.70
N GLY A 184 5.64 -13.71 -7.81
CA GLY A 184 4.71 -14.02 -6.73
C GLY A 184 4.45 -12.89 -5.71
N THR A 185 5.18 -11.77 -5.79
CA THR A 185 4.99 -10.62 -4.89
C THR A 185 3.90 -9.71 -5.44
N MET A 186 2.64 -10.00 -5.10
CA MET A 186 1.47 -9.20 -5.48
C MET A 186 0.97 -8.40 -4.28
N PRO A 187 0.37 -7.22 -4.49
CA PRO A 187 -0.34 -6.54 -3.41
C PRO A 187 -1.43 -7.43 -2.83
N MET A 188 -1.49 -7.49 -1.50
CA MET A 188 -2.60 -8.11 -0.78
C MET A 188 -3.90 -7.34 -1.07
N LEU A 189 -3.82 -6.01 -1.08
CA LEU A 189 -4.92 -5.12 -1.42
C LEU A 189 -4.45 -4.03 -2.37
N THR A 190 -5.26 -3.74 -3.38
CA THR A 190 -5.09 -2.60 -4.29
C THR A 190 -6.25 -1.63 -4.10
N VAL A 191 -5.95 -0.42 -3.65
CA VAL A 191 -6.95 0.65 -3.60
C VAL A 191 -7.01 1.32 -4.97
N TYR A 192 -8.17 1.29 -5.60
CA TYR A 192 -8.43 2.02 -6.84
C TYR A 192 -9.22 3.29 -6.53
N LEU A 193 -8.59 4.44 -6.81
CA LEU A 193 -9.22 5.76 -6.68
C LEU A 193 -10.00 6.05 -7.96
N ASP A 194 -11.29 5.74 -7.91
CA ASP A 194 -12.21 5.92 -9.02
C ASP A 194 -12.68 7.38 -9.10
N ILE A 195 -12.48 7.99 -10.26
CA ILE A 195 -12.87 9.38 -10.50
C ILE A 195 -13.25 9.55 -11.96
N ASP A 196 -14.32 10.30 -12.21
CA ASP A 196 -14.65 10.63 -13.57
C ASP A 196 -13.54 11.48 -14.24
N ARG A 197 -13.41 11.27 -15.53
CA ARG A 197 -12.35 11.83 -16.33
C ARG A 197 -12.29 13.35 -16.31
N GLU A 198 -13.44 14.02 -16.35
CA GLU A 198 -13.47 15.47 -16.36
C GLU A 198 -12.99 16.05 -15.03
N ALA A 199 -13.38 15.41 -13.91
CA ALA A 199 -12.93 15.80 -12.59
C ALA A 199 -11.41 15.57 -12.43
N ALA A 200 -10.87 14.45 -12.93
CA ALA A 200 -9.44 14.16 -12.95
C ALA A 200 -8.66 15.21 -13.76
N LEU A 201 -9.14 15.56 -14.95
CA LEU A 201 -8.51 16.58 -15.80
C LEU A 201 -8.53 17.97 -15.17
N ARG A 202 -9.66 18.36 -14.55
CA ARG A 202 -9.77 19.66 -13.83
C ARG A 202 -8.74 19.75 -12.69
N ARG A 203 -8.58 18.69 -11.90
CA ARG A 203 -7.60 18.64 -10.79
C ARG A 203 -6.15 18.71 -11.29
N ARG A 204 -5.89 18.10 -12.44
CA ARG A 204 -4.57 18.04 -13.03
C ARG A 204 -4.15 19.31 -13.76
N ALA A 205 -5.09 20.09 -14.31
CA ALA A 205 -4.79 21.33 -15.05
C ALA A 205 -3.92 22.35 -14.25
N ALA A 206 -3.76 22.16 -12.94
CA ALA A 206 -2.86 22.91 -12.10
C ALA A 206 -1.37 22.49 -12.18
N SER A 207 -1.01 21.40 -12.91
CA SER A 207 0.36 20.90 -13.06
C SER A 207 0.99 21.40 -14.36
N SER A 208 2.23 21.91 -14.30
CA SER A 208 2.83 22.69 -15.40
C SER A 208 3.66 21.90 -16.43
N GLN A 209 3.99 20.63 -16.17
CA GLN A 209 4.75 19.78 -17.12
C GLN A 209 4.16 18.37 -17.21
N LEU A 210 3.88 17.96 -18.45
CA LEU A 210 3.38 16.62 -18.76
C LEU A 210 4.55 15.71 -19.12
N ASP A 211 4.64 14.54 -18.50
CA ASP A 211 5.56 13.49 -18.92
C ASP A 211 5.10 12.82 -20.24
N ARG A 212 5.91 11.91 -20.77
CA ARG A 212 5.64 11.22 -22.03
C ARG A 212 4.32 10.44 -22.04
N ILE A 213 3.98 9.79 -20.94
CA ILE A 213 2.73 9.01 -20.80
C ILE A 213 1.54 9.94 -20.68
N GLU A 214 1.71 11.01 -19.95
CA GLU A 214 0.68 12.01 -19.73
C GLU A 214 0.31 12.80 -20.99
N GLN A 215 1.17 12.84 -22.00
CA GLN A 215 0.90 13.44 -23.30
C GLN A 215 0.01 12.57 -24.21
N ALA A 216 -0.36 11.35 -23.78
CA ALA A 216 -1.22 10.47 -24.55
C ALA A 216 -2.63 11.05 -24.77
N ASP A 217 -3.28 10.60 -25.83
CA ASP A 217 -4.60 11.06 -26.25
C ASP A 217 -5.74 10.56 -25.36
N ASP A 218 -6.91 11.05 -25.62
CA ASP A 218 -8.13 10.70 -24.90
C ASP A 218 -8.55 9.25 -25.08
N ALA A 219 -8.32 8.68 -26.27
CA ALA A 219 -8.64 7.29 -26.54
C ALA A 219 -7.76 6.34 -25.70
N PHE A 220 -6.48 6.69 -25.53
CA PHE A 220 -5.57 5.97 -24.63
C PHE A 220 -6.09 5.97 -23.18
N ARG A 221 -6.51 7.13 -22.68
CA ARG A 221 -7.02 7.24 -21.30
C ARG A 221 -8.29 6.43 -21.11
N THR A 222 -9.23 6.48 -22.06
CA THR A 222 -10.47 5.69 -22.01
C THR A 222 -10.18 4.18 -21.96
N ARG A 223 -9.22 3.71 -22.77
CA ARG A 223 -8.82 2.30 -22.75
C ARG A 223 -8.12 1.92 -21.45
N THR A 224 -7.31 2.81 -20.89
CA THR A 224 -6.63 2.59 -19.59
C THR A 224 -7.65 2.45 -18.46
N GLU A 225 -8.65 3.32 -18.41
CA GLU A 225 -9.74 3.25 -17.44
C GLU A 225 -10.54 1.94 -17.57
N ALA A 226 -10.93 1.59 -18.80
CA ALA A 226 -11.62 0.33 -19.07
C ALA A 226 -10.82 -0.90 -18.64
N ALA A 227 -9.49 -0.87 -18.77
CA ALA A 227 -8.61 -1.95 -18.32
C ALA A 227 -8.53 -2.05 -16.79
N TYR A 228 -8.51 -0.94 -16.05
CA TYR A 228 -8.65 -0.97 -14.60
C TYR A 228 -9.97 -1.61 -14.17
N HIS A 229 -11.08 -1.22 -14.76
CA HIS A 229 -12.38 -1.83 -14.46
C HIS A 229 -12.44 -3.32 -14.83
N GLU A 230 -11.71 -3.75 -15.85
CA GLU A 230 -11.55 -5.18 -16.16
C GLU A 230 -10.77 -5.90 -15.07
N LEU A 231 -9.66 -5.36 -14.58
CA LEU A 231 -8.88 -5.94 -13.48
C LEU A 231 -9.72 -6.06 -12.20
N ILE A 232 -10.47 -5.02 -11.84
CA ILE A 232 -11.37 -5.04 -10.69
C ILE A 232 -12.39 -6.17 -10.81
N ARG A 233 -12.97 -6.40 -12.00
CA ARG A 233 -13.90 -7.51 -12.20
C ARG A 233 -13.25 -8.88 -12.17
N ARG A 234 -11.97 -9.01 -12.57
CA ARG A 234 -11.23 -10.27 -12.53
C ARG A 234 -10.82 -10.67 -11.11
N GLU A 235 -10.50 -9.68 -10.26
CA GLU A 235 -9.96 -9.91 -8.93
C GLU A 235 -10.68 -9.03 -7.86
N PRO A 236 -12.01 -9.13 -7.71
CA PRO A 236 -12.79 -8.23 -6.85
C PRO A 236 -12.35 -8.26 -5.39
N GLU A 237 -11.84 -9.40 -4.91
CA GLU A 237 -11.37 -9.55 -3.53
C GLU A 237 -10.06 -8.79 -3.25
N ARG A 238 -9.25 -8.54 -4.27
CA ARG A 238 -8.00 -7.80 -4.13
C ARG A 238 -8.17 -6.29 -4.23
N PHE A 239 -9.25 -5.83 -4.85
CA PHE A 239 -9.49 -4.40 -5.07
C PHE A 239 -10.44 -3.79 -4.05
N ILE A 240 -10.06 -2.60 -3.57
CA ILE A 240 -10.93 -1.69 -2.82
C ILE A 240 -11.18 -0.48 -3.71
N VAL A 241 -12.41 -0.32 -4.19
CA VAL A 241 -12.80 0.83 -5.01
C VAL A 241 -13.28 1.96 -4.10
N VAL A 242 -12.73 3.16 -4.30
CA VAL A 242 -13.04 4.36 -3.53
C VAL A 242 -13.44 5.49 -4.49
N ASP A 243 -14.60 6.08 -4.26
CA ASP A 243 -15.08 7.24 -5.00
C ASP A 243 -14.21 8.47 -4.70
N ALA A 244 -13.26 8.74 -5.59
CA ALA A 244 -12.32 9.85 -5.46
C ALA A 244 -12.90 11.20 -5.95
N ALA A 245 -14.15 11.27 -6.39
CA ALA A 245 -14.80 12.53 -6.73
C ALA A 245 -15.15 13.35 -5.47
N LYS A 246 -15.28 12.70 -4.32
CA LYS A 246 -15.58 13.31 -3.02
C LYS A 246 -14.47 14.23 -2.52
N PRO A 247 -14.73 15.05 -1.47
CA PRO A 247 -13.71 15.81 -0.77
C PRO A 247 -12.57 14.90 -0.25
N ALA A 248 -11.32 15.39 -0.30
CA ALA A 248 -10.15 14.58 0.02
C ALA A 248 -10.22 13.89 1.40
N GLU A 249 -10.75 14.56 2.40
CA GLU A 249 -10.93 14.03 3.77
C GLU A 249 -11.93 12.86 3.82
N GLU A 250 -13.02 12.94 3.03
CA GLU A 250 -14.00 11.85 2.94
C GLU A 250 -13.42 10.64 2.22
N VAL A 251 -12.66 10.88 1.13
CA VAL A 251 -11.92 9.83 0.41
C VAL A 251 -10.94 9.13 1.35
N SER A 252 -10.16 9.92 2.12
CA SER A 252 -9.18 9.39 3.08
C SER A 252 -9.84 8.50 4.12
N ARG A 253 -10.97 8.95 4.68
CA ARG A 253 -11.72 8.19 5.68
C ARG A 253 -12.27 6.88 5.12
N ASP A 254 -13.00 6.93 3.99
CA ASP A 254 -13.59 5.75 3.35
C ASP A 254 -12.51 4.71 2.97
N MET A 255 -11.41 5.19 2.39
CA MET A 255 -10.26 4.37 2.03
C MET A 255 -9.64 3.68 3.25
N THR A 256 -9.36 4.46 4.30
CA THR A 256 -8.71 3.97 5.51
C THR A 256 -9.57 2.94 6.23
N GLU A 257 -10.85 3.23 6.44
CA GLU A 257 -11.80 2.32 7.08
C GLU A 257 -11.83 0.95 6.37
N LYS A 258 -11.97 0.96 5.03
CA LYS A 258 -12.02 -0.27 4.23
C LYS A 258 -10.70 -1.06 4.26
N VAL A 259 -9.55 -0.37 4.16
CA VAL A 259 -8.23 -1.04 4.18
C VAL A 259 -7.96 -1.66 5.54
N ILE A 260 -8.16 -0.91 6.64
CA ILE A 260 -7.94 -1.43 7.99
C ILE A 260 -8.87 -2.61 8.28
N GLN A 261 -10.16 -2.51 7.92
CA GLN A 261 -11.08 -3.63 8.08
C GLN A 261 -10.56 -4.90 7.38
N ARG A 262 -10.13 -4.78 6.12
CA ARG A 262 -9.62 -5.93 5.34
C ARG A 262 -8.31 -6.51 5.88
N LEU A 263 -7.43 -5.66 6.43
CA LEU A 263 -6.20 -6.13 7.09
C LEU A 263 -6.52 -6.93 8.35
N MET A 264 -7.44 -6.44 9.19
CA MET A 264 -7.87 -7.15 10.40
C MET A 264 -8.58 -8.47 10.10
N GLU A 265 -9.38 -8.54 9.02
CA GLU A 265 -10.04 -9.78 8.59
C GLU A 265 -9.04 -10.83 8.08
N ALA A 266 -7.90 -10.41 7.52
CA ALA A 266 -6.87 -11.32 7.03
C ALA A 266 -5.99 -11.90 8.14
N GLU A 267 -5.96 -11.27 9.33
CA GLU A 267 -5.23 -11.74 10.51
C GLU A 267 -6.08 -12.64 11.44
N ALA A 268 -7.40 -12.71 11.21
CA ALA A 268 -8.34 -13.50 12.01
C ALA A 268 -8.51 -14.93 11.46
#